data_ab235afdd7030ebc676081f4cd0144ef
#
_entry.id   ab235afdd7030ebc676081f4cd0144ef
#
_cell.length_a   1.000
_cell.length_b   1.000
_cell.length_c   1.000
_cell.angle_alpha   90.00
_cell.angle_beta   90.00
_cell.angle_gamma   90.00
#
_symmetry.space_group_name_H-M   'P 1'
#
loop_
_entity.id
_entity.type
_entity.pdbx_description
1 polymer ?
#
loop_
_entity_poly.entity_id
_entity_poly.type
_entity_poly.pdbx_seq_one_letter_code
_entity_poly.pdbx_strand_id
1 'polypeptide(L)'
;HDAVWNQTDNFNINVTAGTKFLRHFTFKVSGSADILNRRYTKMYNNKFGDAANVGGRGKVEALRIESLTFNQILNFNKELGLHNVSAMVGHESYRYVEKSVFAQRTGFPLEMSNDLVFGAQLEDGSSQTDEHAIEGWFGQVGYDYANRYYISGSYRRDGSSRFYKDSRWGDFWSVGASWRISQEAFMKNAKWMDNLKLKVSYGVQGNDNILDENGYPYYYAWQNFFEPYPNHDFGGVIHSTTGNRDLHWEKNSNFNVGLEFSFLNRIRGEVDYFIRKGEDMLYAVPVPYSTGLPSIMQNAASMDNKGIELQLSFDILKERAFKWTLDLNLTHYKNKLTKLTQDEVWVSTKKWVEGGSIYDFWLMKWAGVDAENGDELWWYKNGDAWEKTNDYSLASKDPKSKQYVGSAIPKVYGGFTNNFSWKGLNLSVFFSYSVGGKMYDSNYQLLMHAGSLGHAWHKDILKRWRKPGDVTDVPRIEKGNRYISRSSNRFLKDASYLSLRNINLSYTLPAEWSSRVGMSSVKVFVSGDNLVTFTKLKGMDPTQAFSGVSDNTYVPNRVVSVGLNINF
;
A
#
# COMPACT_ATOMS: atom_id res chain seq x y z
N HIS A 1 16.73 -19.46 -24.29
CA HIS A 1 16.24 -18.39 -23.41
C HIS A 1 14.96 -18.83 -22.74
N ASP A 2 14.79 -18.43 -21.47
CA ASP A 2 13.50 -18.61 -20.79
C ASP A 2 12.49 -17.66 -21.41
N ALA A 3 11.24 -18.09 -21.51
CA ALA A 3 10.18 -17.31 -22.10
C ALA A 3 8.92 -17.34 -21.24
N VAL A 4 8.25 -16.19 -21.14
CA VAL A 4 7.01 -16.02 -20.38
C VAL A 4 6.00 -15.33 -21.27
N TRP A 5 4.81 -15.91 -21.39
CA TRP A 5 3.65 -15.32 -22.05
C TRP A 5 2.51 -15.21 -21.06
N ASN A 6 1.86 -14.07 -21.10
CA ASN A 6 0.68 -13.81 -20.29
C ASN A 6 -0.40 -13.22 -21.21
N GLN A 7 -1.42 -14.01 -21.47
CA GLN A 7 -2.61 -13.58 -22.20
C GLN A 7 -3.74 -13.36 -21.20
N THR A 8 -4.36 -12.18 -21.23
CA THR A 8 -5.47 -11.84 -20.36
C THR A 8 -6.62 -11.27 -21.17
N ASP A 9 -7.78 -11.87 -21.03
CA ASP A 9 -9.03 -11.37 -21.60
C ASP A 9 -9.91 -10.90 -20.44
N ASN A 10 -10.26 -9.61 -20.44
CA ASN A 10 -11.08 -8.99 -19.42
C ASN A 10 -12.39 -8.51 -20.03
N PHE A 11 -13.49 -8.94 -19.46
CA PHE A 11 -14.82 -8.58 -19.88
C PHE A 11 -15.59 -7.95 -18.71
N ASN A 12 -15.94 -6.68 -18.87
CA ASN A 12 -16.63 -5.89 -17.87
C ASN A 12 -17.96 -5.40 -18.43
N ILE A 13 -19.06 -5.73 -17.76
CA ILE A 13 -20.40 -5.24 -18.07
C ILE A 13 -20.96 -4.57 -16.84
N ASN A 14 -21.58 -3.40 -17.04
CA ASN A 14 -22.40 -2.73 -16.06
C ASN A 14 -23.73 -2.31 -16.72
N VAL A 15 -24.84 -2.77 -16.16
CA VAL A 15 -26.17 -2.43 -16.62
C VAL A 15 -26.91 -1.75 -15.47
N THR A 16 -27.41 -0.55 -15.72
CA THR A 16 -28.21 0.21 -14.74
C THR A 16 -29.55 0.57 -15.35
N ALA A 17 -30.61 0.28 -14.63
CA ALA A 17 -31.98 0.74 -14.93
C ALA A 17 -32.49 1.58 -13.76
N GLY A 18 -33.22 2.63 -14.05
CA GLY A 18 -33.76 3.47 -12.99
C GLY A 18 -35.06 4.18 -13.41
N THR A 19 -35.90 4.45 -12.44
CA THR A 19 -37.13 5.19 -12.62
C THR A 19 -37.32 6.26 -11.56
N LYS A 20 -37.86 7.39 -11.95
CA LYS A 20 -38.29 8.45 -11.03
C LYS A 20 -39.81 8.39 -10.85
N PHE A 21 -40.28 8.50 -9.63
CA PHE A 21 -41.70 8.51 -9.30
C PHE A 21 -41.98 9.42 -8.11
N LEU A 22 -43.24 9.82 -7.96
CA LEU A 22 -43.70 10.74 -6.92
C LEU A 22 -42.82 12.00 -6.79
N ARG A 23 -42.21 12.46 -7.88
CA ARG A 23 -41.33 13.65 -8.02
C ARG A 23 -40.04 13.60 -7.20
N HIS A 24 -40.01 12.93 -6.05
CA HIS A 24 -38.94 12.97 -5.08
C HIS A 24 -38.19 11.66 -4.95
N PHE A 25 -38.71 10.57 -5.51
CA PHE A 25 -38.11 9.24 -5.39
C PHE A 25 -37.44 8.83 -6.70
N THR A 26 -36.28 8.20 -6.56
CA THR A 26 -35.57 7.54 -7.67
C THR A 26 -35.19 6.14 -7.24
N PHE A 27 -35.73 5.13 -7.90
CA PHE A 27 -35.34 3.75 -7.73
C PHE A 27 -34.34 3.36 -8.81
N LYS A 28 -33.21 2.74 -8.43
CA LYS A 28 -32.18 2.25 -9.34
C LYS A 28 -31.86 0.80 -9.03
N VAL A 29 -31.69 0.02 -10.08
CA VAL A 29 -31.17 -1.35 -10.03
C VAL A 29 -29.96 -1.39 -10.94
N SER A 30 -28.85 -1.90 -10.45
CA SER A 30 -27.64 -2.12 -11.24
C SER A 30 -27.08 -3.51 -11.03
N GLY A 31 -26.65 -4.12 -12.13
CA GLY A 31 -25.90 -5.36 -12.13
C GLY A 31 -24.58 -5.17 -12.85
N SER A 32 -23.49 -5.63 -12.26
CA SER A 32 -22.18 -5.65 -12.90
C SER A 32 -21.58 -7.06 -12.89
N ALA A 33 -20.90 -7.40 -13.95
CA ALA A 33 -20.13 -8.62 -14.10
C ALA A 33 -18.73 -8.29 -14.58
N ASP A 34 -17.71 -8.70 -13.82
CA ASP A 34 -16.31 -8.66 -14.19
C ASP A 34 -15.81 -10.08 -14.37
N ILE A 35 -15.36 -10.41 -15.58
CA ILE A 35 -14.86 -11.74 -15.91
C ILE A 35 -13.46 -11.60 -16.47
N LEU A 36 -12.48 -12.15 -15.77
CA LEU A 36 -11.08 -12.20 -16.18
C LEU A 36 -10.70 -13.64 -16.49
N ASN A 37 -10.18 -13.87 -17.69
CA ASN A 37 -9.54 -15.14 -18.05
C ASN A 37 -8.06 -14.85 -18.33
N ARG A 38 -7.16 -15.58 -17.67
CA ARG A 38 -5.73 -15.46 -17.86
C ARG A 38 -5.14 -16.81 -18.22
N ARG A 39 -4.36 -16.84 -19.28
CA ARG A 39 -3.47 -17.96 -19.60
C ARG A 39 -2.04 -17.50 -19.42
N TYR A 40 -1.35 -18.12 -18.48
CA TYR A 40 0.05 -17.90 -18.18
C TYR A 40 0.85 -19.10 -18.65
N THR A 41 1.88 -18.88 -19.48
CA THR A 41 2.78 -19.91 -19.96
C THR A 41 4.20 -19.50 -19.65
N LYS A 42 4.96 -20.37 -18.99
CA LYS A 42 6.37 -20.16 -18.67
C LYS A 42 7.18 -21.35 -19.14
N MET A 43 8.21 -21.09 -19.94
CA MET A 43 9.12 -22.10 -20.46
C MET A 43 10.53 -21.79 -20.03
N TYR A 44 11.18 -22.74 -19.41
CA TYR A 44 12.59 -22.69 -19.04
C TYR A 44 13.43 -23.49 -20.02
N ASN A 45 14.57 -22.94 -20.35
CA ASN A 45 15.53 -23.51 -21.29
C ASN A 45 16.03 -24.89 -20.83
N ASN A 46 16.24 -25.80 -21.78
CA ASN A 46 16.72 -27.16 -21.53
C ASN A 46 18.26 -27.28 -21.53
N LYS A 47 19.00 -26.20 -21.85
CA LYS A 47 20.47 -26.20 -21.92
C LYS A 47 21.15 -25.43 -20.80
N PHE A 48 20.51 -24.35 -20.32
CA PHE A 48 21.09 -23.43 -19.35
C PHE A 48 20.07 -23.07 -18.27
N GLY A 49 20.57 -22.68 -17.07
CA GLY A 49 19.77 -22.18 -15.99
C GLY A 49 19.06 -23.27 -15.20
N ASP A 50 17.97 -22.88 -14.55
CA ASP A 50 17.32 -23.66 -13.47
C ASP A 50 16.72 -24.99 -13.91
N ALA A 51 16.39 -25.14 -15.18
CA ALA A 51 15.76 -26.35 -15.72
C ALA A 51 16.65 -27.18 -16.65
N ALA A 52 17.92 -26.82 -16.80
CA ALA A 52 18.85 -27.57 -17.65
C ALA A 52 19.05 -29.02 -17.16
N ASN A 53 19.10 -29.24 -15.85
CA ASN A 53 19.29 -30.56 -15.23
C ASN A 53 18.08 -31.50 -15.40
N VAL A 54 16.89 -30.96 -15.74
CA VAL A 54 15.66 -31.73 -16.01
C VAL A 54 15.26 -31.68 -17.49
N GLY A 55 16.15 -31.21 -18.36
CA GLY A 55 15.93 -31.13 -19.81
C GLY A 55 14.88 -30.11 -20.23
N GLY A 56 14.76 -29.00 -19.48
CA GLY A 56 13.75 -27.95 -19.69
C GLY A 56 12.49 -28.17 -18.85
N ARG A 57 11.80 -27.08 -18.54
CA ARG A 57 10.57 -27.09 -17.74
C ARG A 57 9.54 -26.16 -18.38
N GLY A 58 8.30 -26.63 -18.51
CA GLY A 58 7.18 -25.84 -18.95
C GLY A 58 6.05 -25.82 -17.94
N LYS A 59 5.50 -24.64 -17.64
CA LYS A 59 4.29 -24.46 -16.82
C LYS A 59 3.24 -23.75 -17.64
N VAL A 60 2.01 -24.26 -17.61
CA VAL A 60 0.82 -23.56 -18.11
C VAL A 60 -0.18 -23.47 -16.97
N GLU A 61 -0.72 -22.28 -16.79
CA GLU A 61 -1.75 -21.97 -15.79
C GLU A 61 -2.93 -21.29 -16.48
N ALA A 62 -4.14 -21.75 -16.22
CA ALA A 62 -5.38 -21.08 -16.57
C ALA A 62 -6.07 -20.59 -15.29
N LEU A 63 -6.36 -19.30 -15.25
CA LEU A 63 -7.06 -18.64 -14.16
C LEU A 63 -8.33 -17.99 -14.71
N ARG A 64 -9.46 -18.22 -14.06
CA ARG A 64 -10.71 -17.53 -14.31
C ARG A 64 -11.22 -16.90 -13.03
N ILE A 65 -11.46 -15.59 -13.07
CA ILE A 65 -12.06 -14.81 -11.98
C ILE A 65 -13.41 -14.30 -12.47
N GLU A 66 -14.44 -14.49 -11.66
CA GLU A 66 -15.79 -13.97 -11.88
C GLU A 66 -16.21 -13.16 -10.67
N SER A 67 -16.50 -11.87 -10.86
CA SER A 67 -17.08 -10.99 -9.85
C SER A 67 -18.44 -10.50 -10.31
N LEU A 68 -19.47 -10.77 -9.52
CA LEU A 68 -20.83 -10.34 -9.79
C LEU A 68 -21.29 -9.41 -8.66
N THR A 69 -21.82 -8.25 -9.02
CA THR A 69 -22.41 -7.31 -8.05
C THR A 69 -23.84 -6.96 -8.50
N PHE A 70 -24.75 -6.97 -7.56
CA PHE A 70 -26.14 -6.58 -7.78
C PHE A 70 -26.58 -5.59 -6.69
N ASN A 71 -27.06 -4.43 -7.12
CA ASN A 71 -27.46 -3.32 -6.24
C ASN A 71 -28.89 -2.88 -6.50
N GLN A 72 -29.65 -2.61 -5.44
CA GLN A 72 -30.95 -1.96 -5.48
C GLN A 72 -30.92 -0.76 -4.54
N ILE A 73 -31.24 0.41 -5.06
CA ILE A 73 -31.14 1.67 -4.30
C ILE A 73 -32.40 2.49 -4.50
N LEU A 74 -33.03 2.89 -3.40
CA LEU A 74 -34.11 3.85 -3.37
C LEU A 74 -33.60 5.16 -2.77
N ASN A 75 -33.63 6.22 -3.56
CA ASN A 75 -33.26 7.58 -3.15
C ASN A 75 -34.52 8.45 -3.00
N PHE A 76 -34.49 9.30 -1.98
CA PHE A 76 -35.45 10.38 -1.75
C PHE A 76 -34.70 11.70 -1.66
N ASN A 77 -35.13 12.73 -2.39
CA ASN A 77 -34.59 14.09 -2.31
C ASN A 77 -35.72 15.09 -2.35
N LYS A 78 -35.74 16.02 -1.40
CA LYS A 78 -36.76 17.05 -1.30
C LYS A 78 -36.19 18.37 -0.80
N GLU A 79 -36.48 19.44 -1.54
CA GLU A 79 -36.18 20.81 -1.14
C GLU A 79 -37.48 21.45 -0.59
N LEU A 80 -37.40 22.05 0.58
CA LEU A 80 -38.50 22.69 1.29
C LEU A 80 -38.05 24.10 1.74
N GLY A 81 -38.04 25.04 0.77
CA GLY A 81 -37.51 26.37 1.03
C GLY A 81 -36.02 26.37 1.35
N LEU A 82 -35.66 26.66 2.61
CA LEU A 82 -34.27 26.64 3.07
C LEU A 82 -33.80 25.27 3.56
N HIS A 83 -34.65 24.26 3.55
CA HIS A 83 -34.38 22.92 4.03
C HIS A 83 -34.19 21.95 2.88
N ASN A 84 -33.08 21.23 2.83
CA ASN A 84 -32.86 20.14 1.90
C ASN A 84 -32.74 18.82 2.68
N VAL A 85 -33.54 17.84 2.29
CA VAL A 85 -33.58 16.52 2.88
C VAL A 85 -33.22 15.49 1.82
N SER A 86 -32.25 14.65 2.09
CA SER A 86 -31.91 13.49 1.28
C SER A 86 -31.96 12.24 2.13
N ALA A 87 -32.46 11.14 1.57
CA ALA A 87 -32.40 9.83 2.19
C ALA A 87 -32.14 8.77 1.12
N MET A 88 -31.47 7.70 1.52
CA MET A 88 -31.19 6.57 0.65
C MET A 88 -31.30 5.30 1.48
N VAL A 89 -31.90 4.26 0.90
CA VAL A 89 -31.81 2.89 1.40
C VAL A 89 -31.43 1.97 0.24
N GLY A 90 -30.62 0.98 0.52
CA GLY A 90 -30.15 0.08 -0.50
C GLY A 90 -29.79 -1.31 0.03
N HIS A 91 -29.68 -2.21 -0.92
CA HIS A 91 -29.19 -3.57 -0.73
C HIS A 91 -28.15 -3.87 -1.79
N GLU A 92 -27.10 -4.58 -1.41
CA GLU A 92 -26.01 -5.01 -2.28
C GLU A 92 -25.74 -6.51 -2.05
N SER A 93 -25.58 -7.24 -3.15
CA SER A 93 -25.07 -8.60 -3.13
C SER A 93 -23.85 -8.69 -4.03
N TYR A 94 -22.75 -9.21 -3.49
CA TYR A 94 -21.49 -9.42 -4.18
C TYR A 94 -21.08 -10.88 -4.10
N ARG A 95 -20.66 -11.46 -5.23
CA ARG A 95 -20.09 -12.80 -5.31
C ARG A 95 -18.82 -12.77 -6.13
N TYR A 96 -17.78 -13.40 -5.62
CA TYR A 96 -16.47 -13.61 -6.25
C TYR A 96 -16.20 -15.11 -6.33
N VAL A 97 -15.74 -15.57 -7.49
CA VAL A 97 -15.31 -16.96 -7.70
C VAL A 97 -13.99 -16.91 -8.47
N GLU A 98 -12.97 -17.53 -7.93
CA GLU A 98 -11.68 -17.74 -8.59
C GLU A 98 -11.47 -19.23 -8.82
N LYS A 99 -11.16 -19.60 -10.06
CA LYS A 99 -10.82 -20.96 -10.45
C LYS A 99 -9.47 -20.96 -11.13
N SER A 100 -8.55 -21.75 -10.61
CA SER A 100 -7.23 -21.94 -11.19
C SER A 100 -6.97 -23.41 -11.46
N VAL A 101 -6.24 -23.67 -12.52
CA VAL A 101 -5.68 -24.98 -12.84
C VAL A 101 -4.32 -24.77 -13.46
N PHE A 102 -3.32 -25.53 -13.04
CA PHE A 102 -2.02 -25.51 -13.67
C PHE A 102 -1.46 -26.92 -13.86
N ALA A 103 -0.57 -27.04 -14.84
CA ALA A 103 0.25 -28.23 -15.01
C ALA A 103 1.68 -27.81 -15.35
N GLN A 104 2.65 -28.60 -14.88
CA GLN A 104 4.08 -28.39 -15.12
C GLN A 104 4.71 -29.71 -15.56
N ARG A 105 5.49 -29.63 -16.63
CA ARG A 105 6.19 -30.80 -17.19
C ARG A 105 7.66 -30.49 -17.44
N THR A 106 8.45 -31.56 -17.47
CA THR A 106 9.92 -31.52 -17.73
C THR A 106 10.29 -32.43 -18.90
N GLY A 107 11.56 -32.34 -19.35
CA GLY A 107 12.07 -33.16 -20.45
C GLY A 107 11.56 -32.72 -21.82
N PHE A 108 11.85 -31.49 -22.21
CA PHE A 108 11.50 -30.94 -23.53
C PHE A 108 12.62 -31.18 -24.54
N PRO A 109 12.43 -32.09 -25.55
CA PRO A 109 13.45 -32.36 -26.54
C PRO A 109 13.67 -31.24 -27.54
N LEU A 110 12.66 -30.34 -27.68
CA LEU A 110 12.66 -29.23 -28.63
C LEU A 110 12.64 -27.89 -27.88
N GLU A 111 13.50 -26.95 -28.29
CA GLU A 111 13.66 -25.64 -27.64
C GLU A 111 12.51 -24.65 -27.92
N MET A 112 11.66 -24.93 -28.88
CA MET A 112 10.71 -23.95 -29.44
C MET A 112 9.24 -24.28 -29.24
N SER A 113 8.91 -25.28 -28.41
CA SER A 113 7.51 -25.60 -28.16
C SER A 113 7.00 -24.97 -26.87
N ASN A 114 5.85 -24.31 -26.95
CA ASN A 114 5.16 -23.69 -25.82
C ASN A 114 4.06 -24.59 -25.24
N ASP A 115 3.88 -25.79 -25.81
CA ASP A 115 2.83 -26.71 -25.38
C ASP A 115 3.39 -27.82 -24.50
N LEU A 116 2.70 -28.05 -23.37
CA LEU A 116 3.12 -29.03 -22.36
C LEU A 116 3.15 -30.47 -22.89
N VAL A 117 2.43 -30.78 -23.96
CA VAL A 117 2.40 -32.11 -24.57
C VAL A 117 3.79 -32.62 -24.97
N PHE A 118 4.72 -31.70 -25.24
CA PHE A 118 6.10 -32.05 -25.65
C PHE A 118 7.03 -32.35 -24.44
N GLY A 119 6.62 -32.05 -23.21
CA GLY A 119 7.36 -32.45 -22.02
C GLY A 119 7.15 -33.95 -21.73
N ALA A 120 8.24 -34.68 -21.51
CA ALA A 120 8.21 -36.14 -21.33
C ALA A 120 7.55 -36.57 -20.00
N GLN A 121 7.73 -35.78 -18.92
CA GLN A 121 7.28 -36.16 -17.58
C GLN A 121 6.40 -35.07 -16.97
N LEU A 122 5.33 -35.47 -16.30
CA LEU A 122 4.55 -34.60 -15.42
C LEU A 122 5.37 -34.37 -14.14
N GLU A 123 5.64 -33.11 -13.80
CA GLU A 123 6.39 -32.73 -12.60
C GLU A 123 5.42 -32.27 -11.49
N ASP A 124 4.40 -31.49 -11.86
CA ASP A 124 3.42 -30.93 -10.90
C ASP A 124 2.11 -30.59 -11.60
N GLY A 125 1.02 -30.53 -10.84
CA GLY A 125 -0.28 -30.08 -11.32
C GLY A 125 -1.29 -30.01 -10.23
N SER A 126 -2.10 -28.96 -10.22
CA SER A 126 -3.14 -28.72 -9.23
C SER A 126 -4.29 -27.91 -9.79
N SER A 127 -5.42 -27.96 -9.10
CA SER A 127 -6.55 -27.07 -9.34
C SER A 127 -7.14 -26.61 -8.02
N GLN A 128 -7.65 -25.37 -8.00
CA GLN A 128 -8.23 -24.75 -6.83
C GLN A 128 -9.44 -23.90 -7.21
N THR A 129 -10.41 -23.83 -6.31
CA THR A 129 -11.54 -22.91 -6.42
C THR A 129 -11.69 -22.16 -5.10
N ASP A 130 -11.68 -20.85 -5.18
CA ASP A 130 -11.92 -19.95 -4.06
C ASP A 130 -13.18 -19.13 -4.29
N GLU A 131 -13.99 -18.98 -3.24
CA GLU A 131 -15.24 -18.23 -3.29
C GLU A 131 -15.30 -17.20 -2.16
N HIS A 132 -15.86 -16.04 -2.46
CA HIS A 132 -16.15 -15.01 -1.49
C HIS A 132 -17.49 -14.36 -1.81
N ALA A 133 -18.29 -14.07 -0.79
CA ALA A 133 -19.56 -13.40 -0.94
C ALA A 133 -19.78 -12.37 0.18
N ILE A 134 -20.36 -11.24 -0.19
CA ILE A 134 -20.79 -10.20 0.75
C ILE A 134 -22.24 -9.86 0.43
N GLU A 135 -23.05 -9.70 1.48
CA GLU A 135 -24.41 -9.19 1.40
C GLU A 135 -24.56 -8.02 2.37
N GLY A 136 -25.04 -6.88 1.88
CA GLY A 136 -25.10 -5.64 2.64
C GLY A 136 -26.43 -4.91 2.51
N TRP A 137 -26.95 -4.42 3.65
CA TRP A 137 -28.08 -3.52 3.75
C TRP A 137 -27.59 -2.18 4.28
N PHE A 138 -27.98 -1.09 3.62
CA PHE A 138 -27.47 0.23 3.98
C PHE A 138 -28.51 1.32 3.85
N GLY A 139 -28.31 2.38 4.63
CA GLY A 139 -29.10 3.58 4.56
C GLY A 139 -28.28 4.81 4.91
N GLN A 140 -28.68 5.93 4.35
CA GLN A 140 -28.07 7.23 4.58
C GLN A 140 -29.13 8.30 4.65
N VAL A 141 -28.95 9.27 5.53
CA VAL A 141 -29.76 10.49 5.60
C VAL A 141 -28.85 11.70 5.57
N GLY A 142 -29.29 12.73 4.88
CA GLY A 142 -28.62 14.02 4.80
C GLY A 142 -29.62 15.14 4.98
N TYR A 143 -29.23 16.16 5.72
CA TYR A 143 -30.02 17.37 5.93
C TYR A 143 -29.14 18.59 5.86
N ASP A 144 -29.55 19.59 5.11
CA ASP A 144 -28.94 20.90 5.18
C ASP A 144 -29.99 22.00 5.38
N TYR A 145 -29.61 23.04 6.10
CA TYR A 145 -30.40 24.24 6.31
C TYR A 145 -29.68 25.45 5.75
N ALA A 146 -30.34 26.12 4.82
CA ALA A 146 -29.90 27.37 4.19
C ALA A 146 -28.48 27.29 3.58
N ASN A 147 -27.99 26.12 3.18
CA ASN A 147 -26.62 25.89 2.75
C ASN A 147 -25.55 26.32 3.78
N ARG A 148 -25.89 26.33 5.06
CA ARG A 148 -25.00 26.72 6.18
C ARG A 148 -24.70 25.58 7.14
N TYR A 149 -25.72 24.85 7.55
CA TYR A 149 -25.62 23.77 8.51
C TYR A 149 -25.94 22.47 7.81
N TYR A 150 -25.03 21.52 7.91
CA TYR A 150 -25.17 20.23 7.27
C TYR A 150 -25.01 19.14 8.31
N ILE A 151 -25.88 18.15 8.28
CA ILE A 151 -25.81 16.95 9.10
C ILE A 151 -26.03 15.75 8.19
N SER A 152 -25.23 14.70 8.37
CA SER A 152 -25.41 13.44 7.66
C SER A 152 -25.21 12.27 8.59
N GLY A 153 -25.90 11.16 8.32
CA GLY A 153 -25.71 9.90 9.02
C GLY A 153 -25.86 8.75 8.05
N SER A 154 -25.06 7.71 8.23
CA SER A 154 -25.17 6.47 7.48
C SER A 154 -25.11 5.27 8.40
N TYR A 155 -25.76 4.18 7.99
CA TYR A 155 -25.68 2.88 8.63
C TYR A 155 -25.63 1.81 7.55
N ARG A 156 -24.76 0.79 7.79
CA ARG A 156 -24.61 -0.36 6.91
C ARG A 156 -24.41 -1.63 7.77
N ARG A 157 -25.08 -2.69 7.38
CA ARG A 157 -24.92 -4.03 7.94
C ARG A 157 -24.49 -4.97 6.85
N ASP A 158 -23.29 -5.55 6.99
CA ASP A 158 -22.68 -6.44 6.01
C ASP A 158 -22.43 -7.83 6.59
N GLY A 159 -22.72 -8.86 5.80
CA GLY A 159 -22.38 -10.25 6.08
C GLY A 159 -21.33 -10.74 5.10
N SER A 160 -20.19 -11.28 5.60
CA SER A 160 -19.11 -11.84 4.78
C SER A 160 -19.01 -13.36 4.95
N SER A 161 -18.80 -14.08 3.85
CA SER A 161 -18.56 -15.52 3.84
C SER A 161 -17.20 -15.92 4.45
N ARG A 162 -16.29 -14.95 4.65
CA ARG A 162 -14.99 -15.19 5.30
C ARG A 162 -15.10 -15.51 6.79
N PHE A 163 -16.27 -15.27 7.38
CA PHE A 163 -16.54 -15.53 8.79
C PHE A 163 -17.59 -16.63 8.97
N TYR A 164 -17.53 -17.29 10.11
CA TYR A 164 -18.51 -18.30 10.48
C TYR A 164 -19.92 -17.70 10.60
N LYS A 165 -20.98 -18.50 10.38
CA LYS A 165 -22.38 -18.05 10.30
C LYS A 165 -22.82 -17.15 11.47
N ASP A 166 -22.32 -17.40 12.67
CA ASP A 166 -22.73 -16.68 13.89
C ASP A 166 -21.97 -15.35 14.11
N SER A 167 -20.84 -15.15 13.42
CA SER A 167 -19.97 -13.97 13.54
C SER A 167 -19.81 -13.16 12.23
N ARG A 168 -20.51 -13.55 11.16
CA ARG A 168 -20.32 -12.97 9.81
C ARG A 168 -20.88 -11.56 9.63
N TRP A 169 -21.82 -11.13 10.48
CA TRP A 169 -22.48 -9.85 10.33
C TRP A 169 -21.76 -8.74 11.13
N GLY A 170 -21.43 -7.66 10.45
CA GLY A 170 -20.87 -6.44 11.04
C GLY A 170 -21.81 -5.25 10.86
N ASP A 171 -21.83 -4.37 11.86
CA ASP A 171 -22.64 -3.15 11.86
C ASP A 171 -21.70 -1.93 11.80
N PHE A 172 -21.87 -1.08 10.77
CA PHE A 172 -21.03 0.05 10.48
C PHE A 172 -21.86 1.30 10.34
N TRP A 173 -21.36 2.43 10.81
CA TRP A 173 -22.11 3.66 10.80
C TRP A 173 -21.20 4.89 10.76
N SER A 174 -21.75 6.00 10.30
CA SER A 174 -21.07 7.28 10.38
C SER A 174 -22.03 8.42 10.67
N VAL A 175 -21.51 9.45 11.29
CA VAL A 175 -22.19 10.74 11.47
C VAL A 175 -21.23 11.86 11.11
N GLY A 176 -21.74 12.87 10.42
CA GLY A 176 -20.98 14.05 10.06
C GLY A 176 -21.80 15.32 10.22
N ALA A 177 -21.15 16.39 10.62
CA ALA A 177 -21.73 17.72 10.66
C ALA A 177 -20.75 18.74 10.06
N SER A 178 -21.28 19.76 9.40
CA SER A 178 -20.45 20.89 8.98
C SER A 178 -21.21 22.20 9.04
N TRP A 179 -20.46 23.25 9.33
CA TRP A 179 -20.96 24.62 9.49
C TRP A 179 -20.19 25.56 8.57
N ARG A 180 -20.89 26.16 7.62
CA ARG A 180 -20.35 27.19 6.75
C ARG A 180 -20.39 28.55 7.42
N ILE A 181 -19.40 28.87 8.22
CA ILE A 181 -19.26 30.07 9.04
C ILE A 181 -19.31 31.33 8.19
N SER A 182 -18.70 31.28 6.99
CA SER A 182 -18.66 32.44 6.08
C SER A 182 -20.03 32.91 5.60
N GLN A 183 -21.09 32.10 5.74
CA GLN A 183 -22.46 32.46 5.39
C GLN A 183 -23.24 33.11 6.54
N GLU A 184 -22.64 33.25 7.71
CA GLU A 184 -23.27 33.86 8.88
C GLU A 184 -23.37 35.38 8.79
N ALA A 185 -24.35 35.94 9.47
CA ALA A 185 -24.60 37.39 9.45
C ALA A 185 -23.42 38.20 9.97
N PHE A 186 -22.69 37.68 10.98
CA PHE A 186 -21.50 38.34 11.56
C PHE A 186 -20.28 38.31 10.63
N MET A 187 -20.25 37.45 9.60
CA MET A 187 -19.18 37.36 8.61
C MET A 187 -19.41 38.23 7.37
N LYS A 188 -20.57 38.85 7.20
CA LYS A 188 -20.94 39.64 6.00
C LYS A 188 -19.93 40.77 5.68
N ASN A 189 -19.28 41.34 6.69
CA ASN A 189 -18.30 42.41 6.53
C ASN A 189 -16.87 41.91 6.28
N ALA A 190 -16.60 40.61 6.43
CA ALA A 190 -15.29 39.99 6.20
C ALA A 190 -15.09 39.68 4.72
N LYS A 191 -15.07 40.70 3.85
CA LYS A 191 -14.96 40.56 2.37
C LYS A 191 -13.69 39.86 1.89
N TRP A 192 -12.69 39.73 2.76
CA TRP A 192 -11.44 39.03 2.49
C TRP A 192 -11.56 37.51 2.67
N MET A 193 -12.65 37.04 3.32
CA MET A 193 -12.96 35.63 3.56
C MET A 193 -14.02 35.16 2.57
N ASP A 194 -13.66 34.36 1.57
CA ASP A 194 -14.58 33.85 0.56
C ASP A 194 -15.34 32.63 1.06
N ASN A 195 -14.65 31.74 1.78
CA ASN A 195 -15.22 30.55 2.39
C ASN A 195 -14.54 30.25 3.72
N LEU A 196 -15.33 29.88 4.71
CA LEU A 196 -14.86 29.31 5.98
C LEU A 196 -15.89 28.28 6.42
N LYS A 197 -15.47 27.00 6.47
CA LYS A 197 -16.32 25.88 6.80
C LYS A 197 -15.63 24.95 7.81
N LEU A 198 -16.25 24.75 8.95
CA LEU A 198 -15.84 23.76 9.94
C LEU A 198 -16.54 22.45 9.61
N LYS A 199 -15.79 21.33 9.67
CA LYS A 199 -16.27 19.96 9.44
C LYS A 199 -15.89 19.09 10.63
N VAL A 200 -16.78 18.19 11.03
CA VAL A 200 -16.51 17.14 12.00
C VAL A 200 -17.20 15.86 11.57
N SER A 201 -16.52 14.75 11.68
CA SER A 201 -17.12 13.45 11.38
C SER A 201 -16.54 12.36 12.29
N TYR A 202 -17.37 11.37 12.56
CA TYR A 202 -16.97 10.12 13.17
C TYR A 202 -17.67 8.96 12.47
N GLY A 203 -16.94 7.87 12.22
CA GLY A 203 -17.52 6.69 11.62
C GLY A 203 -16.71 5.44 11.91
N VAL A 204 -17.39 4.30 11.82
CA VAL A 204 -16.81 2.97 11.97
C VAL A 204 -17.01 2.21 10.67
N GLN A 205 -15.93 1.67 10.11
CA GLN A 205 -15.89 0.85 8.90
C GLN A 205 -15.40 -0.55 9.25
N GLY A 206 -15.90 -1.55 8.53
CA GLY A 206 -15.44 -2.93 8.63
C GLY A 206 -14.34 -3.27 7.64
N ASN A 207 -13.48 -4.20 8.03
CA ASN A 207 -12.56 -4.88 7.14
C ASN A 207 -12.68 -6.39 7.38
N ASP A 208 -12.96 -7.15 6.30
CA ASP A 208 -13.02 -8.62 6.32
C ASP A 208 -11.81 -9.26 5.64
N ASN A 209 -10.80 -8.46 5.27
CA ASN A 209 -9.66 -8.94 4.52
C ASN A 209 -8.69 -9.72 5.42
N ILE A 210 -8.86 -11.04 5.44
CA ILE A 210 -7.94 -11.96 6.09
C ILE A 210 -6.86 -12.33 5.08
N LEU A 211 -5.59 -12.19 5.47
CA LEU A 211 -4.43 -12.57 4.66
C LEU A 211 -3.70 -13.73 5.34
N ASP A 212 -3.17 -14.64 4.52
CA ASP A 212 -2.26 -15.68 5.00
C ASP A 212 -0.87 -15.09 5.33
N GLU A 213 0.07 -15.93 5.77
CA GLU A 213 1.44 -15.54 6.09
C GLU A 213 2.26 -15.00 4.89
N ASN A 214 1.83 -15.31 3.67
CA ASN A 214 2.44 -14.85 2.42
C ASN A 214 1.77 -13.57 1.88
N GLY A 215 0.70 -13.09 2.54
CA GLY A 215 -0.06 -11.91 2.13
C GLY A 215 -1.13 -12.19 1.06
N TYR A 216 -1.48 -13.45 0.80
CA TYR A 216 -2.58 -13.81 -0.10
C TYR A 216 -3.92 -13.83 0.63
N PRO A 217 -5.05 -13.53 -0.06
CA PRO A 217 -6.39 -13.61 0.52
C PRO A 217 -6.69 -14.99 1.08
N TYR A 218 -7.14 -15.05 2.34
CA TYR A 218 -7.53 -16.27 3.00
C TYR A 218 -9.04 -16.29 3.25
N TYR A 219 -9.77 -17.07 2.47
CA TYR A 219 -11.24 -17.02 2.43
C TYR A 219 -11.92 -17.90 3.49
N TYR A 220 -11.20 -18.87 4.06
CA TYR A 220 -11.78 -19.93 4.89
C TYR A 220 -11.09 -20.06 6.26
N ALA A 221 -10.58 -18.96 6.81
CA ALA A 221 -9.82 -18.95 8.06
C ALA A 221 -10.60 -19.47 9.30
N TRP A 222 -11.93 -19.62 9.18
CA TRP A 222 -12.77 -20.22 10.20
C TRP A 222 -12.89 -21.75 10.12
N GLN A 223 -12.36 -22.40 9.05
CA GLN A 223 -12.43 -23.85 8.81
C GLN A 223 -11.11 -24.53 9.15
N ASN A 224 -11.22 -25.79 9.62
CA ASN A 224 -10.05 -26.67 9.72
C ASN A 224 -9.75 -27.25 8.34
N PHE A 225 -8.46 -27.24 7.97
CA PHE A 225 -8.00 -27.88 6.73
C PHE A 225 -7.11 -29.06 7.00
N PHE A 226 -7.18 -30.01 6.07
CA PHE A 226 -6.37 -31.20 6.03
C PHE A 226 -5.72 -31.29 4.65
N GLU A 227 -4.46 -31.67 4.61
CA GLU A 227 -3.71 -31.88 3.38
C GLU A 227 -3.47 -33.36 3.14
N PRO A 228 -3.48 -33.82 1.86
CA PRO A 228 -3.06 -35.17 1.53
C PRO A 228 -1.60 -35.37 1.98
N TYR A 229 -1.36 -36.38 2.77
CA TYR A 229 -0.04 -36.78 3.22
C TYR A 229 0.17 -38.25 2.96
N PRO A 230 1.00 -38.62 1.96
CA PRO A 230 1.22 -40.04 1.64
C PRO A 230 1.89 -40.75 2.82
N ASN A 231 1.34 -41.84 3.27
CA ASN A 231 1.94 -42.72 4.26
C ASN A 231 2.36 -44.00 3.54
N HIS A 232 3.60 -43.99 3.03
CA HIS A 232 4.15 -45.03 2.16
C HIS A 232 3.24 -45.26 0.93
N ASP A 233 2.61 -46.41 0.77
CA ASP A 233 1.74 -46.75 -0.37
C ASP A 233 0.25 -46.39 -0.12
N PHE A 234 -0.09 -45.79 1.01
CA PHE A 234 -1.45 -45.43 1.38
C PHE A 234 -1.68 -43.92 1.37
N GLY A 235 -2.84 -43.52 0.85
CA GLY A 235 -3.28 -42.13 0.99
C GLY A 235 -3.59 -41.81 2.45
N GLY A 236 -2.93 -40.81 3.01
CA GLY A 236 -3.19 -40.26 4.33
C GLY A 236 -3.57 -38.80 4.26
N VAL A 237 -4.06 -38.25 5.36
CA VAL A 237 -4.30 -36.81 5.52
C VAL A 237 -3.67 -36.33 6.82
N ILE A 238 -3.08 -35.14 6.79
CA ILE A 238 -2.56 -34.45 7.97
C ILE A 238 -3.35 -33.15 8.18
N HIS A 239 -3.58 -32.82 9.45
CA HIS A 239 -4.17 -31.54 9.80
C HIS A 239 -3.16 -30.40 9.49
N SER A 240 -3.54 -29.48 8.60
CA SER A 240 -2.67 -28.41 8.14
C SER A 240 -2.99 -27.05 8.76
N THR A 241 -4.27 -26.78 9.05
CA THR A 241 -4.69 -25.48 9.59
C THR A 241 -5.85 -25.65 10.55
N THR A 242 -5.75 -25.01 11.71
CA THR A 242 -6.86 -24.86 12.65
C THR A 242 -7.66 -23.62 12.32
N GLY A 243 -8.95 -23.79 12.01
CA GLY A 243 -9.88 -22.70 11.82
C GLY A 243 -10.32 -22.07 13.13
N ASN A 244 -10.64 -20.79 13.05
CA ASN A 244 -11.17 -20.04 14.19
C ASN A 244 -12.58 -19.52 13.88
N ARG A 245 -13.59 -20.06 14.54
CA ARG A 245 -15.01 -19.69 14.33
C ARG A 245 -15.40 -18.37 15.00
N ASP A 246 -14.57 -17.86 15.90
CA ASP A 246 -14.80 -16.59 16.60
C ASP A 246 -14.30 -15.38 15.79
N LEU A 247 -13.67 -15.62 14.61
CA LEU A 247 -13.24 -14.57 13.71
C LEU A 247 -14.44 -13.71 13.29
N HIS A 248 -14.23 -12.40 13.39
CA HIS A 248 -15.22 -11.38 13.04
C HIS A 248 -14.57 -10.18 12.36
N TRP A 249 -15.38 -9.24 11.91
CA TRP A 249 -14.93 -8.04 11.25
C TRP A 249 -13.93 -7.23 12.10
N GLU A 250 -12.83 -6.84 11.51
CA GLU A 250 -11.96 -5.78 12.03
C GLU A 250 -12.71 -4.45 11.94
N LYS A 251 -12.59 -3.61 12.97
CA LYS A 251 -13.24 -2.31 13.04
C LYS A 251 -12.25 -1.19 12.88
N ASN A 252 -12.52 -0.30 11.94
CA ASN A 252 -11.72 0.89 11.67
C ASN A 252 -12.54 2.14 12.01
N SER A 253 -12.29 2.71 13.19
CA SER A 253 -12.94 3.95 13.65
C SER A 253 -12.15 5.16 13.18
N ASN A 254 -12.83 6.14 12.57
CA ASN A 254 -12.24 7.36 12.03
C ASN A 254 -12.93 8.58 12.65
N PHE A 255 -12.17 9.41 13.36
CA PHE A 255 -12.56 10.74 13.79
C PHE A 255 -11.80 11.78 12.98
N ASN A 256 -12.51 12.77 12.42
CA ASN A 256 -11.90 13.87 11.68
C ASN A 256 -12.54 15.19 12.12
N VAL A 257 -11.70 16.22 12.28
CA VAL A 257 -12.12 17.60 12.41
C VAL A 257 -11.29 18.44 11.45
N GLY A 258 -11.98 19.19 10.58
CA GLY A 258 -11.33 19.94 9.50
C GLY A 258 -11.85 21.36 9.38
N LEU A 259 -10.98 22.26 8.94
CA LEU A 259 -11.29 23.64 8.61
C LEU A 259 -10.93 23.88 7.14
N GLU A 260 -11.95 24.11 6.32
CA GLU A 260 -11.84 24.53 4.92
C GLU A 260 -11.95 26.05 4.85
N PHE A 261 -11.04 26.69 4.12
CA PHE A 261 -10.99 28.14 4.01
C PHE A 261 -10.60 28.62 2.61
N SER A 262 -11.07 29.82 2.27
CA SER A 262 -10.67 30.53 1.06
C SER A 262 -10.59 32.03 1.37
N PHE A 263 -9.45 32.64 0.99
CA PHE A 263 -9.15 34.04 1.27
C PHE A 263 -8.82 34.82 -0.01
N LEU A 264 -9.38 36.03 -0.13
CA LEU A 264 -9.04 37.00 -1.18
C LEU A 264 -9.18 36.43 -2.60
N ASN A 265 -9.99 35.40 -2.79
CA ASN A 265 -10.10 34.64 -4.05
C ASN A 265 -8.75 34.11 -4.61
N ARG A 266 -7.74 33.95 -3.75
CA ARG A 266 -6.36 33.54 -4.14
C ARG A 266 -5.80 32.39 -3.34
N ILE A 267 -6.15 32.27 -2.09
CA ILE A 267 -5.64 31.23 -1.19
C ILE A 267 -6.81 30.35 -0.82
N ARG A 268 -6.72 29.08 -1.15
CA ARG A 268 -7.67 28.04 -0.74
C ARG A 268 -6.91 26.98 0.04
N GLY A 269 -7.54 26.45 1.07
CA GLY A 269 -6.91 25.41 1.85
C GLY A 269 -7.88 24.63 2.70
N GLU A 270 -7.36 23.54 3.19
CA GLU A 270 -8.01 22.66 4.14
C GLU A 270 -6.96 22.14 5.13
N VAL A 271 -7.28 22.16 6.40
CA VAL A 271 -6.50 21.52 7.44
C VAL A 271 -7.39 20.55 8.19
N ASP A 272 -6.96 19.30 8.27
CA ASP A 272 -7.67 18.23 8.95
C ASP A 272 -6.80 17.61 10.04
N TYR A 273 -7.38 17.43 11.21
CA TYR A 273 -6.85 16.57 12.26
C TYR A 273 -7.65 15.27 12.27
N PHE A 274 -6.95 14.15 12.25
CA PHE A 274 -7.58 12.83 12.24
C PHE A 274 -7.06 11.91 13.33
N ILE A 275 -7.94 11.01 13.77
CA ILE A 275 -7.62 9.85 14.61
C ILE A 275 -8.24 8.64 13.92
N ARG A 276 -7.41 7.70 13.47
CA ARG A 276 -7.83 6.42 12.89
C ARG A 276 -7.41 5.31 13.84
N LYS A 277 -8.38 4.53 14.31
CA LYS A 277 -8.15 3.38 15.18
C LYS A 277 -8.54 2.11 14.44
N GLY A 278 -7.59 1.16 14.37
CA GLY A 278 -7.88 -0.21 14.01
C GLY A 278 -8.07 -1.04 15.29
N GLU A 279 -9.23 -1.63 15.45
CA GLU A 279 -9.59 -2.50 16.57
C GLU A 279 -9.90 -3.90 16.06
N ASP A 280 -9.59 -4.91 16.88
CA ASP A 280 -9.81 -6.32 16.53
C ASP A 280 -9.13 -6.72 15.20
N MET A 281 -7.89 -6.24 14.99
CA MET A 281 -7.13 -6.48 13.77
C MET A 281 -6.86 -7.98 13.58
N LEU A 282 -7.06 -8.42 12.35
CA LEU A 282 -6.89 -9.82 11.93
C LEU A 282 -5.42 -10.09 11.63
N TYR A 283 -4.78 -10.96 12.40
CA TYR A 283 -3.44 -11.43 12.09
C TYR A 283 -3.18 -12.85 12.63
N ALA A 284 -2.17 -13.52 12.06
CA ALA A 284 -1.74 -14.85 12.47
C ALA A 284 -0.92 -14.77 13.77
N VAL A 285 -1.53 -15.12 14.89
CA VAL A 285 -0.88 -15.14 16.22
C VAL A 285 -0.04 -16.40 16.34
N PRO A 286 1.29 -16.29 16.58
CA PRO A 286 2.15 -17.44 16.81
C PRO A 286 1.66 -18.27 18.00
N VAL A 287 1.69 -19.60 17.86
CA VAL A 287 1.33 -20.52 18.94
C VAL A 287 2.50 -21.43 19.28
N PRO A 288 2.54 -22.06 20.48
CA PRO A 288 3.59 -22.99 20.83
C PRO A 288 3.70 -24.14 19.82
N TYR A 289 4.91 -24.53 19.45
CA TYR A 289 5.17 -25.64 18.51
C TYR A 289 4.55 -26.99 18.94
N SER A 290 4.25 -27.16 20.22
CA SER A 290 3.55 -28.32 20.75
C SER A 290 2.12 -28.47 20.21
N THR A 291 1.54 -27.44 19.63
CA THR A 291 0.22 -27.49 18.94
C THR A 291 0.30 -28.13 17.56
N GLY A 292 1.51 -28.31 17.01
CA GLY A 292 1.74 -28.77 15.64
C GLY A 292 1.51 -27.71 14.56
N LEU A 293 1.25 -26.45 14.94
CA LEU A 293 0.95 -25.33 14.04
C LEU A 293 1.88 -24.15 14.33
N PRO A 294 2.24 -23.35 13.32
CA PRO A 294 3.04 -22.15 13.51
C PRO A 294 2.23 -20.99 14.11
N SER A 295 0.97 -20.85 13.71
CA SER A 295 0.09 -19.72 14.09
C SER A 295 -1.38 -20.05 13.95
N ILE A 296 -2.24 -19.25 14.56
CA ILE A 296 -3.70 -19.30 14.42
C ILE A 296 -4.20 -17.89 14.12
N MET A 297 -5.08 -17.73 13.14
CA MET A 297 -5.71 -16.45 12.81
C MET A 297 -6.64 -16.00 13.92
N GLN A 298 -6.48 -14.76 14.40
CA GLN A 298 -7.27 -14.17 15.49
C GLN A 298 -7.51 -12.67 15.28
N ASN A 299 -8.57 -12.15 15.90
CA ASN A 299 -8.78 -10.71 16.10
C ASN A 299 -8.02 -10.28 17.37
N ALA A 300 -6.77 -9.85 17.23
CA ALA A 300 -5.85 -9.91 18.36
C ALA A 300 -5.02 -8.65 18.61
N ALA A 301 -5.09 -7.64 17.74
CA ALA A 301 -4.33 -6.41 17.89
C ALA A 301 -5.19 -5.17 17.72
N SER A 302 -4.71 -4.04 18.25
CA SER A 302 -5.31 -2.74 17.98
C SER A 302 -4.22 -1.69 17.81
N MET A 303 -4.44 -0.68 16.95
CA MET A 303 -3.51 0.43 16.77
C MET A 303 -4.22 1.75 16.47
N ASP A 304 -3.56 2.84 16.85
CA ASP A 304 -3.97 4.20 16.56
C ASP A 304 -3.02 4.85 15.56
N ASN A 305 -3.59 5.60 14.62
CA ASN A 305 -2.86 6.55 13.77
C ASN A 305 -3.48 7.94 13.96
N LYS A 306 -2.68 8.90 14.42
CA LYS A 306 -3.14 10.28 14.69
C LYS A 306 -2.27 11.25 13.92
N GLY A 307 -2.89 12.21 13.23
CA GLY A 307 -2.12 13.10 12.39
C GLY A 307 -2.87 14.36 11.96
N ILE A 308 -2.13 15.15 11.19
CA ILE A 308 -2.61 16.39 10.57
C ILE A 308 -2.33 16.30 9.07
N GLU A 309 -3.32 16.67 8.28
CA GLU A 309 -3.25 16.84 6.84
C GLU A 309 -3.51 18.29 6.49
N LEU A 310 -2.69 18.85 5.60
CA LEU A 310 -2.80 20.22 5.12
C LEU A 310 -2.80 20.21 3.59
N GLN A 311 -3.78 20.88 2.99
CA GLN A 311 -3.83 21.16 1.55
C GLN A 311 -3.94 22.65 1.36
N LEU A 312 -3.11 23.22 0.47
CA LEU A 312 -3.11 24.64 0.14
C LEU A 312 -3.00 24.82 -1.37
N SER A 313 -3.75 25.79 -1.88
CA SER A 313 -3.69 26.23 -3.26
C SER A 313 -3.57 27.75 -3.29
N PHE A 314 -2.55 28.26 -4.00
CA PHE A 314 -2.24 29.67 -4.12
C PHE A 314 -2.32 30.10 -5.57
N ASP A 315 -3.24 31.02 -5.91
CA ASP A 315 -3.25 31.71 -7.19
C ASP A 315 -2.27 32.89 -7.12
N ILE A 316 -0.97 32.62 -7.35
CA ILE A 316 0.12 33.61 -7.17
C ILE A 316 -0.03 34.73 -8.21
N LEU A 317 -0.27 34.36 -9.47
CA LEU A 317 -0.57 35.29 -10.56
C LEU A 317 -1.86 34.85 -11.25
N LYS A 318 -2.98 35.54 -10.97
CA LYS A 318 -4.32 35.16 -11.43
C LYS A 318 -4.81 36.01 -12.61
N GLU A 319 -4.65 37.31 -12.54
CA GLU A 319 -5.31 38.29 -13.42
C GLU A 319 -4.41 38.79 -14.56
N ARG A 320 -3.35 38.06 -14.90
CA ARG A 320 -2.39 38.43 -15.95
C ARG A 320 -2.46 37.43 -17.10
N ALA A 321 -1.89 37.80 -18.25
CA ALA A 321 -1.73 36.87 -19.38
C ALA A 321 -0.90 35.65 -18.99
N PHE A 322 0.05 35.80 -18.08
CA PHE A 322 0.78 34.70 -17.42
C PHE A 322 0.10 34.40 -16.07
N LYS A 323 -0.36 33.17 -15.92
CA LYS A 323 -0.98 32.66 -14.67
C LYS A 323 -0.02 31.69 -13.99
N TRP A 324 0.02 31.73 -12.67
CA TRP A 324 0.78 30.79 -11.85
C TRP A 324 -0.04 30.37 -10.64
N THR A 325 -0.29 29.07 -10.52
CA THR A 325 -0.90 28.44 -9.35
C THR A 325 0.08 27.46 -8.71
N LEU A 326 0.19 27.49 -7.39
CA LEU A 326 0.95 26.54 -6.58
C LEU A 326 -0.02 25.75 -5.72
N ASP A 327 -0.02 24.44 -5.88
CA ASP A 327 -0.77 23.50 -5.03
C ASP A 327 0.23 22.75 -4.15
N LEU A 328 -0.05 22.66 -2.84
CA LEU A 328 0.80 22.00 -1.83
C LEU A 328 -0.06 21.09 -0.98
N ASN A 329 0.42 19.89 -0.70
CA ASN A 329 -0.11 19.04 0.36
C ASN A 329 1.00 18.56 1.31
N LEU A 330 0.61 18.31 2.56
CA LEU A 330 1.49 17.89 3.63
C LEU A 330 0.74 17.00 4.60
N THR A 331 1.37 15.89 5.00
CA THR A 331 0.84 14.97 6.01
C THR A 331 1.91 14.70 7.07
N HIS A 332 1.51 14.79 8.33
CA HIS A 332 2.25 14.30 9.49
C HIS A 332 1.38 13.37 10.30
N TYR A 333 1.87 12.17 10.64
CA TYR A 333 1.14 11.27 11.54
C TYR A 333 2.08 10.46 12.44
N LYS A 334 1.50 9.91 13.51
CA LYS A 334 2.13 8.97 14.43
C LYS A 334 1.29 7.71 14.51
N ASN A 335 1.98 6.57 14.50
CA ASN A 335 1.40 5.25 14.70
C ASN A 335 1.70 4.77 16.12
N LYS A 336 0.74 4.09 16.76
CA LYS A 336 0.89 3.51 18.10
C LYS A 336 0.08 2.23 18.21
N LEU A 337 0.73 1.12 18.54
CA LEU A 337 0.07 -0.10 18.99
C LEU A 337 -0.58 0.14 20.35
N THR A 338 -1.88 -0.17 20.48
CA THR A 338 -2.65 0.04 21.71
C THR A 338 -3.01 -1.26 22.39
N LYS A 339 -2.97 -2.39 21.65
CA LYS A 339 -3.23 -3.73 22.19
C LYS A 339 -2.45 -4.77 21.41
N LEU A 340 -1.86 -5.73 22.11
CA LEU A 340 -1.30 -6.98 21.59
C LEU A 340 -1.73 -8.15 22.47
N THR A 341 -1.72 -9.36 21.95
CA THR A 341 -1.99 -10.60 22.71
C THR A 341 -0.75 -11.15 23.41
N GLN A 342 0.44 -10.64 23.05
CA GLN A 342 1.74 -11.02 23.61
C GLN A 342 2.48 -9.78 24.08
N ASP A 343 3.35 -9.89 25.08
CA ASP A 343 4.13 -8.75 25.59
C ASP A 343 4.98 -8.10 24.50
N GLU A 344 5.50 -8.92 23.56
CA GLU A 344 6.26 -8.45 22.41
C GLU A 344 6.16 -9.43 21.22
N VAL A 345 6.19 -8.87 20.00
CA VAL A 345 6.21 -9.63 18.74
C VAL A 345 7.41 -9.22 17.92
N TRP A 346 8.22 -10.20 17.49
CA TRP A 346 9.42 -9.99 16.69
C TRP A 346 9.10 -10.15 15.19
N VAL A 347 9.31 -9.09 14.42
CA VAL A 347 9.03 -9.07 12.98
C VAL A 347 10.25 -8.56 12.23
N SER A 348 11.11 -9.47 11.76
CA SER A 348 12.30 -9.15 10.98
C SER A 348 13.21 -8.12 11.71
N THR A 349 13.28 -6.88 11.21
CA THR A 349 14.09 -5.79 11.76
C THR A 349 13.37 -4.96 12.82
N LYS A 350 12.18 -5.39 13.26
CA LYS A 350 11.29 -4.64 14.15
C LYS A 350 10.89 -5.47 15.35
N LYS A 351 10.47 -4.77 16.41
CA LYS A 351 9.84 -5.37 17.57
C LYS A 351 8.60 -4.56 17.92
N TRP A 352 7.47 -5.23 17.96
CA TRP A 352 6.20 -4.66 18.35
C TRP A 352 5.99 -4.84 19.83
N VAL A 353 5.61 -3.76 20.50
CA VAL A 353 5.21 -3.72 21.92
C VAL A 353 4.04 -2.75 22.05
N GLU A 354 3.20 -2.95 23.05
CA GLU A 354 2.18 -1.96 23.35
C GLU A 354 2.80 -0.60 23.67
N GLY A 355 2.20 0.46 23.13
CA GLY A 355 2.73 1.82 23.26
C GLY A 355 3.78 2.22 22.21
N GLY A 356 4.37 1.27 21.51
CA GLY A 356 5.33 1.48 20.41
C GLY A 356 4.67 1.60 19.04
N SER A 357 5.48 1.81 17.99
CA SER A 357 5.04 1.80 16.60
C SER A 357 5.47 0.52 15.90
N ILE A 358 4.60 -0.01 15.03
CA ILE A 358 4.93 -1.17 14.17
C ILE A 358 6.04 -0.85 13.15
N TYR A 359 6.38 0.41 12.98
CA TYR A 359 7.38 0.91 12.04
C TYR A 359 8.74 1.18 12.66
N ASP A 360 8.90 1.02 13.98
CA ASP A 360 10.14 1.30 14.69
C ASP A 360 11.13 0.15 14.55
N PHE A 361 12.37 0.48 14.16
CA PHE A 361 13.44 -0.49 13.98
C PHE A 361 14.06 -0.89 15.32
N TRP A 362 14.17 -2.21 15.54
CA TRP A 362 14.77 -2.84 16.70
C TRP A 362 16.01 -3.63 16.28
N LEU A 363 17.18 -3.02 16.41
CA LEU A 363 18.42 -3.56 15.85
C LEU A 363 19.56 -3.50 16.86
N MET A 364 20.60 -4.33 16.61
CA MET A 364 21.90 -4.15 17.25
C MET A 364 22.46 -2.78 16.90
N LYS A 365 23.05 -2.11 17.88
CA LYS A 365 23.70 -0.82 17.67
C LYS A 365 25.18 -1.06 17.35
N TRP A 366 25.52 -0.79 16.10
CA TRP A 366 26.89 -0.82 15.62
C TRP A 366 27.67 0.39 16.18
N ALA A 367 28.91 0.16 16.65
CA ALA A 367 29.72 1.15 17.34
C ALA A 367 30.89 1.67 16.49
N GLY A 368 31.01 1.19 15.24
CA GLY A 368 32.06 1.60 14.31
C GLY A 368 33.05 0.48 14.01
N VAL A 369 34.22 0.85 13.51
CA VAL A 369 35.35 0.00 13.22
C VAL A 369 36.51 0.41 14.16
N ASP A 370 37.15 -0.57 14.74
CA ASP A 370 38.38 -0.35 15.54
C ASP A 370 39.50 0.09 14.61
N ALA A 371 40.06 1.27 14.86
CA ALA A 371 41.14 1.83 14.03
C ALA A 371 42.48 1.06 14.18
N GLU A 372 42.66 0.32 15.26
CA GLU A 372 43.90 -0.42 15.51
C GLU A 372 43.94 -1.78 14.80
N ASN A 373 42.83 -2.49 14.77
CA ASN A 373 42.78 -3.86 14.27
C ASN A 373 41.76 -4.10 13.15
N GLY A 374 40.88 -3.11 12.87
CA GLY A 374 39.87 -3.17 11.82
C GLY A 374 38.65 -4.01 12.14
N ASP A 375 38.48 -4.44 13.37
CA ASP A 375 37.32 -5.22 13.79
C ASP A 375 36.05 -4.35 13.87
N GLU A 376 34.90 -4.99 13.68
CA GLU A 376 33.61 -4.35 13.97
C GLU A 376 33.42 -4.21 15.48
N LEU A 377 32.92 -3.06 15.89
CA LEU A 377 32.58 -2.79 17.28
C LEU A 377 31.04 -2.73 17.43
N TRP A 378 30.59 -3.36 18.50
CA TRP A 378 29.17 -3.47 18.85
C TRP A 378 28.93 -2.91 20.24
N TRP A 379 27.83 -2.12 20.38
CA TRP A 379 27.35 -1.79 21.69
C TRP A 379 26.57 -2.96 22.27
N TYR A 380 26.86 -3.32 23.51
CA TYR A 380 26.12 -4.36 24.24
C TYR A 380 25.78 -3.90 25.66
N LYS A 381 24.74 -4.52 26.21
CA LYS A 381 24.28 -4.28 27.59
C LYS A 381 25.05 -5.22 28.52
N ASN A 382 25.83 -4.67 29.46
CA ASN A 382 26.50 -5.38 30.52
C ASN A 382 25.94 -4.92 31.88
N GLY A 383 25.01 -5.70 32.44
CA GLY A 383 24.16 -5.21 33.55
C GLY A 383 23.40 -3.96 33.16
N ASP A 384 23.63 -2.82 33.83
CA ASP A 384 23.02 -1.55 33.49
C ASP A 384 23.86 -0.64 32.60
N ALA A 385 25.15 -0.99 32.39
CA ALA A 385 26.05 -0.21 31.57
C ALA A 385 26.01 -0.59 30.09
N TRP A 386 26.34 0.38 29.22
CA TRP A 386 26.56 0.16 27.79
C TRP A 386 28.10 0.14 27.55
N GLU A 387 28.58 -0.96 26.98
CA GLU A 387 29.99 -1.18 26.67
C GLU A 387 30.17 -1.51 25.19
N LYS A 388 31.41 -1.42 24.69
CA LYS A 388 31.76 -1.82 23.32
C LYS A 388 32.53 -3.12 23.35
N THR A 389 32.27 -3.97 22.36
CA THR A 389 33.02 -5.22 22.14
C THR A 389 33.13 -5.48 20.63
N ASN A 390 34.21 -6.18 20.24
CA ASN A 390 34.36 -6.77 18.90
C ASN A 390 33.79 -8.20 18.82
N ASP A 391 33.40 -8.80 19.94
CA ASP A 391 32.73 -10.09 19.96
C ASP A 391 31.23 -9.95 19.79
N TYR A 392 30.73 -10.24 18.57
CA TYR A 392 29.30 -10.23 18.28
C TYR A 392 28.52 -11.27 19.11
N SER A 393 29.14 -12.43 19.43
CA SER A 393 28.45 -13.45 20.21
C SER A 393 28.16 -12.96 21.62
N LEU A 394 29.10 -12.24 22.23
CA LEU A 394 28.91 -11.57 23.50
C LEU A 394 27.84 -10.46 23.37
N ALA A 395 27.98 -9.61 22.34
CA ALA A 395 27.06 -8.50 22.14
C ALA A 395 25.60 -8.95 21.94
N SER A 396 25.37 -10.04 21.23
CA SER A 396 24.04 -10.57 20.90
C SER A 396 23.45 -11.52 21.93
N LYS A 397 24.22 -11.88 22.98
CA LYS A 397 23.79 -12.82 24.01
C LYS A 397 22.58 -12.32 24.79
N ASP A 398 22.59 -11.05 25.18
CA ASP A 398 21.43 -10.42 25.84
C ASP A 398 20.55 -9.72 24.78
N PRO A 399 19.27 -10.12 24.63
CA PRO A 399 18.32 -9.44 23.76
C PRO A 399 18.18 -7.93 24.04
N LYS A 400 18.45 -7.49 25.28
CA LYS A 400 18.45 -6.08 25.68
C LYS A 400 19.57 -5.26 25.03
N SER A 401 20.56 -5.89 24.40
CA SER A 401 21.58 -5.21 23.59
C SER A 401 21.03 -4.62 22.29
N LYS A 402 19.90 -5.09 21.81
CA LYS A 402 19.16 -4.40 20.73
C LYS A 402 18.46 -3.16 21.26
N GLN A 403 18.24 -2.18 20.39
CA GLN A 403 17.63 -0.89 20.73
C GLN A 403 16.69 -0.42 19.63
N TYR A 404 15.75 0.45 20.00
CA TYR A 404 15.03 1.25 19.01
C TYR A 404 15.98 2.29 18.41
N VAL A 405 16.24 2.20 17.12
CA VAL A 405 17.27 3.00 16.41
C VAL A 405 16.68 3.94 15.37
N GLY A 406 15.37 4.05 15.32
CA GLY A 406 14.64 4.95 14.44
C GLY A 406 13.35 4.33 13.91
N SER A 407 12.59 5.11 13.17
CA SER A 407 11.30 4.73 12.58
C SER A 407 11.33 4.84 11.07
N ALA A 408 10.56 3.98 10.38
CA ALA A 408 10.32 4.11 8.95
C ALA A 408 9.37 5.27 8.62
N ILE A 409 8.52 5.69 9.58
CA ILE A 409 7.58 6.80 9.36
C ILE A 409 8.34 8.11 9.18
N PRO A 410 8.12 8.85 8.08
CA PRO A 410 8.68 10.17 7.90
C PRO A 410 8.08 11.18 8.88
N LYS A 411 8.83 12.22 9.19
CA LYS A 411 8.33 13.35 10.01
C LYS A 411 7.25 14.13 9.25
N VAL A 412 7.40 14.24 7.94
CA VAL A 412 6.44 14.89 7.04
C VAL A 412 6.63 14.36 5.63
N TYR A 413 5.54 14.20 4.90
CA TYR A 413 5.55 13.85 3.49
C TYR A 413 4.41 14.55 2.76
N GLY A 414 4.53 14.64 1.43
CA GLY A 414 3.54 15.29 0.60
C GLY A 414 4.01 15.53 -0.83
N GLY A 415 3.40 16.53 -1.45
CA GLY A 415 3.76 16.96 -2.79
C GLY A 415 3.42 18.42 -3.04
N PHE A 416 4.00 18.97 -4.10
CA PHE A 416 3.61 20.28 -4.59
C PHE A 416 3.66 20.33 -6.11
N THR A 417 2.66 21.04 -6.68
CA THR A 417 2.53 21.23 -8.13
C THR A 417 2.59 22.70 -8.46
N ASN A 418 3.48 23.07 -9.36
CA ASN A 418 3.47 24.40 -9.98
C ASN A 418 2.77 24.30 -11.34
N ASN A 419 1.74 25.10 -11.55
CA ASN A 419 1.02 25.20 -12.81
C ASN A 419 1.22 26.61 -13.38
N PHE A 420 1.78 26.66 -14.58
CA PHE A 420 1.99 27.90 -15.33
C PHE A 420 1.15 27.85 -16.60
N SER A 421 0.47 28.96 -16.92
CA SER A 421 -0.32 29.10 -18.15
C SER A 421 -0.08 30.43 -18.81
N TRP A 422 0.19 30.41 -20.13
CA TRP A 422 0.43 31.60 -20.92
C TRP A 422 0.02 31.40 -22.38
N LYS A 423 -1.01 32.14 -22.85
CA LYS A 423 -1.45 32.17 -24.27
C LYS A 423 -1.55 30.77 -24.91
N GLY A 424 -2.24 29.83 -24.25
CA GLY A 424 -2.42 28.46 -24.74
C GLY A 424 -1.31 27.49 -24.35
N LEU A 425 -0.13 27.97 -23.92
CA LEU A 425 0.94 27.16 -23.36
C LEU A 425 0.65 26.88 -21.89
N ASN A 426 0.72 25.60 -21.46
CA ASN A 426 0.54 25.19 -20.08
C ASN A 426 1.72 24.29 -19.68
N LEU A 427 2.33 24.59 -18.54
CA LEU A 427 3.37 23.77 -17.92
C LEU A 427 2.93 23.41 -16.51
N SER A 428 2.89 22.10 -16.23
CA SER A 428 2.66 21.57 -14.88
C SER A 428 3.91 20.81 -14.43
N VAL A 429 4.39 21.10 -13.21
CA VAL A 429 5.57 20.46 -12.63
C VAL A 429 5.21 19.96 -11.24
N PHE A 430 5.20 18.65 -11.08
CA PHE A 430 4.83 17.97 -9.83
C PHE A 430 6.05 17.36 -9.14
N PHE A 431 6.23 17.72 -7.88
CA PHE A 431 7.20 17.12 -6.98
C PHE A 431 6.50 16.37 -5.84
N SER A 432 7.03 15.20 -5.48
CA SER A 432 6.73 14.54 -4.22
C SER A 432 7.93 14.59 -3.29
N TYR A 433 7.69 14.69 -1.99
CA TYR A 433 8.75 14.74 -0.99
C TYR A 433 8.41 13.94 0.26
N SER A 434 9.47 13.50 0.93
CA SER A 434 9.40 12.91 2.27
C SER A 434 10.63 13.37 3.06
N VAL A 435 10.43 13.80 4.29
CA VAL A 435 11.49 14.30 5.17
C VAL A 435 11.52 13.51 6.46
N GLY A 436 12.70 13.01 6.81
CA GLY A 436 12.88 12.09 7.94
C GLY A 436 12.49 10.66 7.54
N GLY A 437 12.29 9.80 8.54
CA GLY A 437 12.14 8.37 8.29
C GLY A 437 13.47 7.68 8.03
N LYS A 438 13.47 6.37 8.23
CA LYS A 438 14.63 5.52 8.00
C LYS A 438 14.26 4.38 7.08
N MET A 439 15.24 3.92 6.30
CA MET A 439 15.12 2.72 5.48
C MET A 439 16.29 1.79 5.78
N TYR A 440 15.98 0.52 6.02
CA TYR A 440 16.95 -0.54 6.16
C TYR A 440 17.35 -1.05 4.77
N ASP A 441 18.64 -0.88 4.44
CA ASP A 441 19.21 -1.25 3.15
C ASP A 441 19.67 -2.72 3.19
N SER A 442 18.75 -3.65 2.91
CA SER A 442 19.03 -5.08 2.89
C SER A 442 19.94 -5.48 1.74
N ASN A 443 19.88 -4.77 0.61
CA ASN A 443 20.76 -5.03 -0.53
C ASN A 443 22.20 -4.64 -0.22
N TYR A 444 22.42 -3.47 0.39
CA TYR A 444 23.75 -3.06 0.84
C TYR A 444 24.29 -4.02 1.90
N GLN A 445 23.44 -4.48 2.83
CA GLN A 445 23.82 -5.49 3.83
C GLN A 445 24.33 -6.78 3.16
N LEU A 446 23.59 -7.32 2.18
CA LEU A 446 23.96 -8.53 1.45
C LEU A 446 25.26 -8.36 0.66
N LEU A 447 25.49 -7.18 0.07
CA LEU A 447 26.67 -6.88 -0.73
C LEU A 447 27.92 -6.51 0.09
N MET A 448 27.79 -6.35 1.42
CA MET A 448 28.89 -6.04 2.34
C MET A 448 29.33 -7.26 3.14
N HIS A 449 29.40 -8.44 2.50
CA HIS A 449 29.80 -9.72 3.11
C HIS A 449 31.32 -9.91 3.17
N ALA A 450 31.78 -10.90 3.95
CA ALA A 450 33.20 -11.23 4.18
C ALA A 450 33.83 -12.14 3.09
N GLY A 451 33.25 -12.23 1.91
CA GLY A 451 33.75 -13.04 0.80
C GLY A 451 32.95 -14.32 0.55
N SER A 452 31.65 -14.23 0.43
CA SER A 452 30.79 -15.34 -0.02
C SER A 452 31.08 -15.68 -1.48
N LEU A 453 31.40 -16.93 -1.77
CA LEU A 453 31.73 -17.37 -3.13
C LEU A 453 30.52 -17.20 -4.06
N GLY A 454 30.74 -16.66 -5.25
CA GLY A 454 29.70 -16.43 -6.25
C GLY A 454 28.88 -15.16 -6.06
N HIS A 455 29.14 -14.36 -5.02
CA HIS A 455 28.44 -13.12 -4.76
C HIS A 455 29.29 -11.88 -5.07
N ALA A 456 28.69 -10.86 -5.67
CA ALA A 456 29.34 -9.57 -5.92
C ALA A 456 29.42 -8.74 -4.63
N TRP A 457 30.43 -7.85 -4.56
CA TRP A 457 30.54 -6.86 -3.51
C TRP A 457 30.04 -5.50 -3.93
N HIS A 458 29.50 -4.73 -2.97
CA HIS A 458 29.33 -3.30 -3.16
C HIS A 458 30.70 -2.61 -3.25
N LYS A 459 30.83 -1.59 -4.11
CA LYS A 459 32.08 -0.85 -4.31
C LYS A 459 32.68 -0.24 -3.03
N ASP A 460 31.86 0.04 -2.02
CA ASP A 460 32.32 0.59 -0.74
C ASP A 460 33.24 -0.38 0.02
N ILE A 461 33.27 -1.68 -0.34
CA ILE A 461 34.22 -2.63 0.21
C ILE A 461 35.68 -2.22 -0.03
N LEU A 462 35.95 -1.40 -1.05
CA LEU A 462 37.25 -0.84 -1.34
C LEU A 462 37.74 0.14 -0.26
N LYS A 463 36.84 0.72 0.53
CA LYS A 463 37.10 1.62 1.64
C LYS A 463 37.41 0.87 2.95
N ARG A 464 37.47 -0.48 2.91
CA ARG A 464 37.68 -1.27 4.11
C ARG A 464 39.00 -0.89 4.83
N TRP A 465 38.99 -1.07 6.11
CA TRP A 465 40.22 -0.97 6.92
C TRP A 465 41.32 -1.91 6.39
N ARG A 466 42.56 -1.46 6.31
CA ARG A 466 43.69 -2.19 5.75
C ARG A 466 44.90 -2.21 6.69
N LYS A 467 45.07 -1.18 7.50
CA LYS A 467 46.23 -1.01 8.39
C LYS A 467 45.85 -0.20 9.64
N PRO A 468 46.60 -0.40 10.75
CA PRO A 468 46.43 0.39 11.97
C PRO A 468 46.45 1.90 11.68
N GLY A 469 45.47 2.60 12.29
CA GLY A 469 45.26 4.04 12.08
C GLY A 469 44.25 4.40 10.96
N ASP A 470 43.80 3.45 10.15
CA ASP A 470 42.76 3.71 9.16
C ASP A 470 41.42 4.05 9.85
N VAL A 471 40.81 5.18 9.48
CA VAL A 471 39.49 5.60 9.95
C VAL A 471 38.48 5.35 8.84
N THR A 472 37.62 4.37 9.02
CA THR A 472 36.65 3.93 8.04
C THR A 472 35.40 3.36 8.71
N ASP A 473 34.27 3.33 7.97
CA ASP A 473 33.01 2.66 8.35
C ASP A 473 32.86 1.25 7.77
N VAL A 474 33.92 0.75 7.11
CA VAL A 474 33.97 -0.59 6.51
C VAL A 474 35.05 -1.40 7.19
N PRO A 475 34.72 -2.46 7.94
CA PRO A 475 35.67 -3.27 8.67
C PRO A 475 36.62 -4.04 7.75
N ARG A 476 37.66 -4.62 8.31
CA ARG A 476 38.56 -5.54 7.60
C ARG A 476 37.80 -6.74 7.07
N ILE A 477 38.24 -7.28 5.94
CA ILE A 477 37.72 -8.54 5.42
C ILE A 477 38.52 -9.68 6.03
N GLU A 478 37.81 -10.58 6.69
CA GLU A 478 38.39 -11.80 7.26
C GLU A 478 37.58 -13.00 6.78
N LYS A 479 38.26 -13.98 6.17
CA LYS A 479 37.61 -15.19 5.68
C LYS A 479 36.93 -15.94 6.84
N GLY A 480 35.63 -16.23 6.66
CA GLY A 480 34.82 -16.91 7.67
C GLY A 480 34.15 -15.98 8.68
N ASN A 481 34.48 -14.70 8.71
CA ASN A 481 33.76 -13.72 9.54
C ASN A 481 32.37 -13.47 8.98
N ARG A 482 31.36 -14.17 9.55
CA ARG A 482 29.93 -14.05 9.17
C ARG A 482 29.23 -12.87 9.86
N TYR A 483 29.93 -12.09 10.66
CA TYR A 483 29.30 -11.02 11.44
C TYR A 483 29.29 -9.67 10.71
N ILE A 484 30.17 -9.45 9.73
CA ILE A 484 30.35 -8.21 8.97
C ILE A 484 29.03 -7.70 8.29
N SER A 485 28.10 -8.60 8.01
CA SER A 485 26.79 -8.30 7.42
C SER A 485 25.61 -8.58 8.36
N ARG A 486 25.83 -8.62 9.68
CA ARG A 486 24.75 -8.81 10.65
C ARG A 486 23.82 -7.59 10.72
N SER A 487 22.53 -7.87 10.91
CA SER A 487 21.49 -6.84 11.04
C SER A 487 21.82 -5.83 12.14
N SER A 488 21.97 -4.58 11.75
CA SER A 488 22.31 -3.49 12.67
C SER A 488 21.92 -2.13 12.07
N ASN A 489 22.00 -1.10 12.88
CA ASN A 489 21.77 0.29 12.43
C ASN A 489 22.84 0.81 11.45
N ARG A 490 23.93 0.08 11.19
CA ARG A 490 24.89 0.37 10.12
C ARG A 490 24.21 0.45 8.76
N PHE A 491 23.23 -0.43 8.53
CA PHE A 491 22.46 -0.54 7.28
C PHE A 491 21.20 0.33 7.29
N LEU A 492 20.96 1.08 8.36
CA LEU A 492 19.82 1.98 8.48
C LEU A 492 20.17 3.37 7.91
N LYS A 493 19.55 3.74 6.83
CA LYS A 493 19.84 4.97 6.08
C LYS A 493 18.73 6.00 6.26
N ASP A 494 19.03 7.28 6.02
CA ASP A 494 18.05 8.36 5.92
C ASP A 494 17.23 8.19 4.64
N ALA A 495 15.90 8.06 4.77
CA ALA A 495 14.97 7.83 3.66
C ALA A 495 14.38 9.12 3.08
N SER A 496 14.88 10.30 3.46
CA SER A 496 14.40 11.57 2.91
C SER A 496 14.66 11.67 1.42
N TYR A 497 13.68 12.24 0.70
CA TYR A 497 13.78 12.47 -0.73
C TYR A 497 12.96 13.67 -1.20
N LEU A 498 13.35 14.20 -2.36
CA LEU A 498 12.57 15.07 -3.24
C LEU A 498 12.59 14.47 -4.64
N SER A 499 11.42 14.15 -5.18
CA SER A 499 11.29 13.49 -6.49
C SER A 499 10.49 14.37 -7.44
N LEU A 500 11.07 14.68 -8.61
CA LEU A 500 10.35 15.25 -9.74
C LEU A 500 9.57 14.13 -10.43
N ARG A 501 8.29 14.02 -10.09
CA ARG A 501 7.41 12.94 -10.49
C ARG A 501 6.82 13.10 -11.87
N ASN A 502 6.42 14.34 -12.19
CA ASN A 502 5.83 14.62 -13.49
C ASN A 502 6.15 16.04 -13.95
N ILE A 503 6.44 16.17 -15.24
CA ILE A 503 6.39 17.42 -15.99
C ILE A 503 5.44 17.21 -17.16
N ASN A 504 4.50 18.12 -17.33
CA ASN A 504 3.61 18.14 -18.50
C ASN A 504 3.64 19.51 -19.14
N LEU A 505 4.12 19.57 -20.37
CA LEU A 505 4.11 20.76 -21.22
C LEU A 505 3.08 20.55 -22.31
N SER A 506 2.09 21.42 -22.43
CA SER A 506 1.07 21.33 -23.46
C SER A 506 0.80 22.69 -24.10
N TYR A 507 0.44 22.64 -25.40
CA TYR A 507 0.01 23.80 -26.14
C TYR A 507 -1.33 23.56 -26.80
N THR A 508 -2.29 24.43 -26.49
CA THR A 508 -3.59 24.43 -27.17
C THR A 508 -3.56 25.44 -28.31
N LEU A 509 -3.77 24.97 -29.52
CA LEU A 509 -3.77 25.84 -30.69
C LEU A 509 -4.90 26.89 -30.60
N PRO A 510 -4.67 28.10 -31.15
CA PRO A 510 -5.74 29.10 -31.27
C PRO A 510 -6.95 28.52 -32.02
N ALA A 511 -8.16 28.86 -31.53
CA ALA A 511 -9.41 28.35 -32.11
C ALA A 511 -9.55 28.67 -33.61
N GLU A 512 -8.98 29.82 -34.05
CA GLU A 512 -8.95 30.20 -35.48
C GLU A 512 -8.20 29.19 -36.37
N TRP A 513 -7.20 28.51 -35.84
CA TRP A 513 -6.44 27.51 -36.59
C TRP A 513 -7.13 26.14 -36.59
N SER A 514 -7.66 25.73 -35.45
CA SER A 514 -8.38 24.45 -35.33
C SER A 514 -9.68 24.43 -36.13
N SER A 515 -10.43 25.54 -36.14
CA SER A 515 -11.71 25.65 -36.87
C SER A 515 -11.56 25.59 -38.40
N ARG A 516 -10.39 26.01 -38.95
CA ARG A 516 -10.13 25.92 -40.40
C ARG A 516 -10.07 24.47 -40.91
N VAL A 517 -9.78 23.51 -40.02
CA VAL A 517 -9.70 22.09 -40.34
C VAL A 517 -10.86 21.29 -39.74
N GLY A 518 -11.95 21.98 -39.37
CA GLY A 518 -13.18 21.35 -38.85
C GLY A 518 -13.07 20.81 -37.43
N MET A 519 -12.06 21.29 -36.65
CA MET A 519 -11.83 20.85 -35.28
C MET A 519 -12.21 21.96 -34.28
N SER A 520 -12.88 21.61 -33.17
CA SER A 520 -13.23 22.58 -32.13
C SER A 520 -12.02 22.94 -31.25
N SER A 521 -11.10 22.00 -31.01
CA SER A 521 -9.82 22.29 -30.36
C SER A 521 -8.77 21.23 -30.69
N VAL A 522 -7.49 21.67 -30.72
CA VAL A 522 -6.32 20.79 -30.86
C VAL A 522 -5.32 21.13 -29.77
N LYS A 523 -4.93 20.13 -28.97
CA LYS A 523 -3.92 20.25 -27.92
C LYS A 523 -2.82 19.23 -28.14
N VAL A 524 -1.58 19.72 -28.25
CA VAL A 524 -0.37 18.87 -28.27
C VAL A 524 0.24 18.90 -26.88
N PHE A 525 0.75 17.76 -26.42
CA PHE A 525 1.46 17.71 -25.15
C PHE A 525 2.67 16.78 -25.18
N VAL A 526 3.62 17.08 -24.29
CA VAL A 526 4.76 16.24 -23.95
C VAL A 526 4.73 16.07 -22.43
N SER A 527 4.80 14.84 -21.95
CA SER A 527 4.92 14.56 -20.53
C SER A 527 6.13 13.69 -20.24
N GLY A 528 6.70 13.91 -19.05
CA GLY A 528 7.76 13.08 -18.51
C GLY A 528 7.43 12.64 -17.09
N ASP A 529 7.53 11.34 -16.83
CA ASP A 529 7.23 10.75 -15.54
C ASP A 529 8.48 10.15 -14.88
N ASN A 530 8.56 10.20 -13.55
CA ASN A 530 9.63 9.65 -12.72
C ASN A 530 11.03 10.13 -13.16
N LEU A 531 11.19 11.44 -13.40
CA LEU A 531 12.35 12.00 -14.09
C LEU A 531 13.62 11.97 -13.23
N VAL A 532 13.54 12.38 -11.96
CA VAL A 532 14.68 12.40 -11.05
C VAL A 532 14.25 12.36 -9.59
N THR A 533 14.99 11.61 -8.77
CA THR A 533 14.82 11.58 -7.31
C THR A 533 16.13 11.98 -6.63
N PHE A 534 16.08 13.04 -5.83
CA PHE A 534 17.17 13.50 -4.97
C PHE A 534 17.04 12.82 -3.61
N THR A 535 17.98 11.95 -3.27
CA THR A 535 17.99 11.19 -2.01
C THR A 535 19.41 10.80 -1.62
N LYS A 536 19.63 10.50 -0.34
CA LYS A 536 20.88 9.92 0.16
C LYS A 536 20.99 8.41 -0.11
N LEU A 537 19.88 7.76 -0.45
CA LEU A 537 19.85 6.35 -0.80
C LEU A 537 20.50 6.15 -2.18
N LYS A 538 21.30 5.11 -2.33
CA LYS A 538 21.99 4.79 -3.59
C LYS A 538 21.50 3.43 -4.11
N GLY A 539 21.06 3.40 -5.38
CA GLY A 539 20.61 2.17 -6.02
C GLY A 539 19.22 1.69 -5.60
N MET A 540 18.46 2.53 -4.89
CA MET A 540 17.10 2.24 -4.41
C MET A 540 16.18 3.43 -4.66
N ASP A 541 14.89 3.15 -4.86
CA ASP A 541 13.85 4.17 -4.82
C ASP A 541 13.25 4.21 -3.40
N PRO A 542 13.37 5.34 -2.67
CA PRO A 542 12.84 5.47 -1.31
C PRO A 542 11.32 5.38 -1.23
N THR A 543 10.61 5.40 -2.35
CA THR A 543 9.15 5.41 -2.40
C THR A 543 8.53 4.00 -2.48
N GLN A 544 9.34 2.96 -2.68
CA GLN A 544 8.85 1.60 -2.93
C GLN A 544 8.67 0.76 -1.66
N ALA A 545 9.28 1.13 -0.55
CA ALA A 545 9.25 0.31 0.66
C ALA A 545 8.54 1.05 1.81
N PHE A 546 7.24 0.92 1.89
CA PHE A 546 6.45 1.50 2.98
C PHE A 546 6.84 0.94 4.37
N SER A 547 7.21 -0.34 4.43
CA SER A 547 7.71 -0.96 5.67
C SER A 547 9.05 -0.38 6.14
N GLY A 548 9.75 0.36 5.28
CA GLY A 548 11.09 0.90 5.52
C GLY A 548 12.20 -0.13 5.37
N VAL A 549 11.94 -1.29 4.75
CA VAL A 549 12.97 -2.29 4.41
C VAL A 549 13.05 -2.38 2.90
N SER A 550 14.24 -2.17 2.33
CA SER A 550 14.44 -2.32 0.90
C SER A 550 14.44 -3.80 0.51
N ASP A 551 13.89 -4.08 -0.64
CA ASP A 551 14.02 -5.35 -1.35
C ASP A 551 14.56 -5.13 -2.78
N ASN A 552 14.66 -6.19 -3.58
CA ASN A 552 15.16 -6.12 -4.95
C ASN A 552 14.09 -5.65 -5.97
N THR A 553 13.19 -4.76 -5.57
CA THR A 553 12.14 -4.24 -6.45
C THR A 553 12.74 -3.33 -7.52
N TYR A 554 12.26 -3.48 -8.75
CA TYR A 554 12.64 -2.59 -9.85
C TYR A 554 12.19 -1.16 -9.55
N VAL A 555 13.11 -0.21 -9.76
CA VAL A 555 12.77 1.23 -9.67
C VAL A 555 11.80 1.62 -10.79
N PRO A 556 10.89 2.57 -10.56
CA PRO A 556 9.98 3.06 -11.60
C PRO A 556 10.75 3.59 -12.82
N ASN A 557 10.31 3.19 -14.00
CA ASN A 557 10.91 3.66 -15.24
C ASN A 557 10.64 5.14 -15.45
N ARG A 558 11.60 5.82 -16.07
CA ARG A 558 11.35 7.13 -16.69
C ARG A 558 10.53 6.92 -17.94
N VAL A 559 9.43 7.63 -18.06
CA VAL A 559 8.55 7.56 -19.21
C VAL A 559 8.46 8.94 -19.84
N VAL A 560 8.65 9.03 -21.14
CA VAL A 560 8.41 10.24 -21.91
C VAL A 560 7.31 9.94 -22.92
N SER A 561 6.25 10.71 -22.88
CA SER A 561 5.07 10.55 -23.74
C SER A 561 4.84 11.82 -24.56
N VAL A 562 4.44 11.63 -25.81
CA VAL A 562 3.97 12.70 -26.69
C VAL A 562 2.55 12.34 -27.12
N GLY A 563 1.65 13.30 -27.04
CA GLY A 563 0.25 13.07 -27.38
C GLY A 563 -0.43 14.25 -28.04
N LEU A 564 -1.55 13.94 -28.67
CA LEU A 564 -2.41 14.87 -29.38
C LEU A 564 -3.85 14.63 -28.97
N ASN A 565 -4.53 15.68 -28.49
CA ASN A 565 -5.97 15.65 -28.22
C ASN A 565 -6.67 16.51 -29.26
N ILE A 566 -7.64 15.92 -29.94
CA ILE A 566 -8.45 16.58 -30.97
C ILE A 566 -9.93 16.47 -30.54
N ASN A 567 -10.61 17.60 -30.53
CA ASN A 567 -12.05 17.66 -30.36
C ASN A 567 -12.68 18.19 -31.69
N PHE A 568 -13.71 17.54 -32.13
CA PHE A 568 -14.43 17.88 -33.36
C PHE A 568 -15.68 18.67 -33.05
#